data_d443a44376f356a7e790b3f537cc4f4e
#
_entry.id   d443a44376f356a7e790b3f537cc4f4e
#
_cell.length_a   1.000
_cell.length_b   1.000
_cell.length_c   1.000
_cell.angle_alpha   90.00
_cell.angle_beta   90.00
_cell.angle_gamma   90.00
#
_symmetry.space_group_name_H-M   'P 1'
#
loop_
_entity.id
_entity.type
_entity.pdbx_description
1 polymer ?
#
loop_
_entity_poly.entity_id
_entity_poly.type
_entity_poly.pdbx_seq_one_letter_code
_entity_poly.pdbx_strand_id
1 'polypeptide(L)'
;MPEVNGLFYPLSDFYTLHDGVDIVRTNNKIVALVVVSQGNSKTIRFYAWRKKQTNEGEQWKVELARMDCKSWNWEKIASSVMELKQKHGLISS
;
A
#
# COMPACT_ATOMS: atom_id res chain seq x y z
N MET A 1 13.96 6.51 1.28
CA MET A 1 12.52 6.52 1.04
C MET A 1 12.04 5.12 0.71
N PRO A 2 10.90 4.64 1.26
CA PRO A 2 10.42 3.29 0.97
C PRO A 2 10.03 3.15 -0.50
N GLU A 3 10.70 2.24 -1.19
CA GLU A 3 10.50 2.04 -2.60
C GLU A 3 10.61 0.56 -2.93
N VAL A 4 9.72 0.06 -3.77
CA VAL A 4 9.73 -1.32 -4.22
C VAL A 4 9.18 -1.37 -5.65
N ASN A 5 9.80 -2.20 -6.50
CA ASN A 5 9.41 -2.33 -7.91
C ASN A 5 9.43 -1.00 -8.67
N GLY A 6 10.32 -0.07 -8.27
CA GLY A 6 10.39 1.26 -8.86
C GLY A 6 9.29 2.22 -8.41
N LEU A 7 8.47 1.83 -7.44
CA LEU A 7 7.36 2.63 -6.95
C LEU A 7 7.59 3.05 -5.50
N PHE A 8 7.31 4.31 -5.23
CA PHE A 8 7.43 4.89 -3.89
C PHE A 8 6.12 4.73 -3.13
N TYR A 9 6.23 4.32 -1.86
CA TYR A 9 5.09 4.28 -0.93
C TYR A 9 5.46 5.05 0.34
N PRO A 10 4.65 6.05 0.75
CA PRO A 10 5.00 6.92 1.88
C PRO A 10 4.72 6.26 3.23
N LEU A 11 5.55 5.29 3.60
CA LEU A 11 5.45 4.57 4.86
C LEU A 11 6.35 5.19 5.92
N SER A 12 5.98 4.99 7.19
CA SER A 12 6.81 5.42 8.30
C SER A 12 8.01 4.48 8.48
N ASP A 13 9.01 4.94 9.22
CA ASP A 13 10.23 4.17 9.46
C ASP A 13 10.03 2.94 10.35
N PHE A 14 8.85 2.81 10.95
CA PHE A 14 8.51 1.64 11.77
C PHE A 14 8.36 0.37 10.94
N TYR A 15 8.14 0.51 9.63
CA TYR A 15 7.85 -0.63 8.77
C TYR A 15 8.91 -0.79 7.70
N THR A 16 9.26 -2.04 7.42
CA THR A 16 10.09 -2.38 6.27
C THR A 16 9.18 -2.79 5.12
N LEU A 17 9.33 -2.13 3.99
CA LEU A 17 8.54 -2.41 2.79
C LEU A 17 9.18 -3.55 2.01
N HIS A 18 8.42 -4.59 1.71
CA HIS A 18 8.88 -5.76 0.95
C HIS A 18 8.30 -5.84 -0.45
N ASP A 19 7.06 -5.38 -0.64
CA ASP A 19 6.39 -5.46 -1.93
C ASP A 19 5.20 -4.52 -1.94
N GLY A 20 4.68 -4.24 -3.13
CA GLY A 20 3.51 -3.39 -3.27
C GLY A 20 2.84 -3.56 -4.62
N VAL A 21 1.51 -3.42 -4.62
CA VAL A 21 0.69 -3.42 -5.83
C VAL A 21 -0.25 -2.23 -5.77
N ASP A 22 -0.16 -1.37 -6.77
CA ASP A 22 -1.03 -0.20 -6.85
C ASP A 22 -2.43 -0.58 -7.25
N ILE A 23 -3.41 -0.01 -6.56
CA ILE A 23 -4.82 -0.06 -6.96
C ILE A 23 -5.17 1.26 -7.67
N VAL A 24 -4.76 2.39 -7.11
CA VAL A 24 -4.91 3.71 -7.72
C VAL A 24 -3.60 4.46 -7.52
N ARG A 25 -3.12 5.08 -8.57
CA ARG A 25 -1.95 5.97 -8.47
C ARG A 25 -2.14 7.19 -9.36
N THR A 26 -2.19 8.34 -8.73
CA THR A 26 -2.24 9.64 -9.41
C THR A 26 -1.16 10.54 -8.83
N ASN A 27 -1.05 11.76 -9.34
CA ASN A 27 -0.04 12.71 -8.84
C ASN A 27 -0.24 13.08 -7.37
N ASN A 28 -1.44 12.92 -6.85
CA ASN A 28 -1.78 13.36 -5.49
C ASN A 28 -2.46 12.29 -4.64
N LYS A 29 -2.60 11.06 -5.14
CA LYS A 29 -3.25 9.98 -4.42
C LYS A 29 -2.64 8.63 -4.76
N ILE A 30 -2.42 7.81 -3.75
CA ILE A 30 -1.99 6.42 -3.90
C ILE A 30 -2.91 5.55 -3.06
N VAL A 31 -3.48 4.51 -3.67
CA VAL A 31 -4.17 3.43 -2.95
C VAL A 31 -3.49 2.14 -3.35
N ALA A 32 -3.01 1.39 -2.38
CA ALA A 32 -2.18 0.23 -2.69
C ALA A 32 -2.25 -0.85 -1.61
N LEU A 33 -1.97 -2.08 -2.05
CA LEU A 33 -1.66 -3.19 -1.16
C LEU A 33 -0.15 -3.22 -0.98
N VAL A 34 0.31 -3.25 0.26
CA VAL A 34 1.75 -3.30 0.56
C VAL A 34 2.03 -4.47 1.50
N VAL A 35 3.17 -5.11 1.28
CA VAL A 35 3.68 -6.13 2.20
C VAL A 35 4.74 -5.45 3.05
N VAL A 36 4.48 -5.39 4.34
CA VAL A 36 5.35 -4.71 5.28
C VAL A 36 5.68 -5.64 6.44
N SER A 37 6.78 -5.35 7.11
CA SER A 37 7.11 -6.05 8.35
C SER A 37 7.45 -5.06 9.44
N GLN A 38 7.15 -5.47 10.66
CA GLN A 38 7.60 -4.81 11.86
C GLN A 38 8.19 -5.93 12.73
N GLY A 39 9.50 -5.87 12.99
CA GLY A 39 10.19 -6.99 13.60
C GLY A 39 10.24 -8.19 12.66
N ASN A 40 9.80 -9.35 13.13
CA ASN A 40 9.88 -10.59 12.37
C ASN A 40 8.59 -10.99 11.67
N SER A 41 7.56 -10.15 11.75
CA SER A 41 6.25 -10.49 11.18
C SER A 41 5.97 -9.69 9.93
N LYS A 42 5.72 -10.39 8.82
CA LYS A 42 5.22 -9.77 7.60
C LYS A 42 3.71 -9.77 7.59
N THR A 43 3.13 -8.69 7.05
CA THR A 43 1.69 -8.59 6.88
C THR A 43 1.37 -7.84 5.59
N ILE A 44 0.21 -8.11 5.03
CA ILE A 44 -0.31 -7.38 3.89
C ILE A 44 -1.24 -6.32 4.44
N ARG A 45 -1.04 -5.06 4.04
CA ARG A 45 -1.87 -3.95 4.48
C ARG A 45 -2.43 -3.21 3.27
N PHE A 46 -3.61 -2.69 3.44
CA PHE A 46 -4.26 -1.85 2.46
C PHE A 46 -4.18 -0.41 2.94
N TYR A 47 -3.50 0.43 2.15
CA TYR A 47 -3.29 1.83 2.52
C TYR A 47 -3.81 2.76 1.43
N ALA A 48 -4.25 3.93 1.87
CA ALA A 48 -4.52 5.07 1.01
C ALA A 48 -3.72 6.26 1.52
N TRP A 49 -3.09 7.00 0.61
CA TRP A 49 -2.37 8.22 0.93
C TRP A 49 -2.84 9.32 0.00
N ARG A 50 -2.88 10.53 0.54
CA ARG A 50 -3.18 11.72 -0.25
C ARG A 50 -2.08 12.76 -0.02
N LYS A 51 -1.64 13.37 -1.10
CA LYS A 51 -0.69 14.48 -1.04
C LYS A 51 -1.43 15.75 -0.64
N LYS A 52 -0.96 16.41 0.41
CA LYS A 52 -1.55 17.64 0.90
C LYS A 52 -0.50 18.74 0.94
N GLN A 53 -0.94 19.95 0.63
CA GLN A 53 -0.11 21.14 0.75
C GLN A 53 -0.08 21.57 2.21
N THR A 54 1.11 21.72 2.75
CA THR A 54 1.31 22.17 4.13
C THR A 54 2.22 23.38 4.13
N ASN A 55 2.41 24.00 5.31
CA ASN A 55 3.34 25.12 5.46
C ASN A 55 4.79 24.72 5.16
N GLU A 56 5.09 23.44 5.22
CA GLU A 56 6.43 22.90 4.96
C GLU A 56 6.55 22.34 3.54
N GLY A 57 5.54 22.54 2.68
CA GLY A 57 5.49 22.03 1.32
C GLY A 57 4.49 20.89 1.19
N GLU A 58 4.63 20.11 0.11
CA GLU A 58 3.73 18.98 -0.15
C GLU A 58 4.13 17.77 0.71
N GLN A 59 3.15 17.17 1.37
CA GLN A 59 3.35 15.99 2.19
C GLN A 59 2.30 14.94 1.90
N TRP A 60 2.70 13.67 1.96
CA TRP A 60 1.79 12.54 1.86
C TRP A 60 1.21 12.26 3.25
N LYS A 61 -0.12 12.15 3.30
CA LYS A 61 -0.84 11.82 4.54
C LYS A 61 -1.65 10.56 4.34
N VAL A 62 -1.67 9.70 5.36
CA VAL A 62 -2.53 8.51 5.37
C VAL A 62 -3.98 8.94 5.45
N GLU A 63 -4.83 8.35 4.60
CA GLU A 63 -6.27 8.53 4.62
C GLU A 63 -6.96 7.24 5.01
N LEU A 64 -8.18 7.36 5.53
CA LEU A 64 -9.05 6.21 5.66
C LEU A 64 -9.44 5.73 4.27
N ALA A 65 -9.09 4.49 3.95
CA ALA A 65 -9.49 3.87 2.70
C ALA A 65 -10.97 3.51 2.81
N ARG A 66 -11.82 4.31 2.20
CA ARG A 66 -13.25 3.99 2.10
C ARG A 66 -13.44 2.98 1.00
N MET A 67 -14.02 1.85 1.33
CA MET A 67 -14.28 0.80 0.37
C MET A 67 -15.49 1.18 -0.47
N ASP A 68 -15.24 1.51 -1.73
CA ASP A 68 -16.30 1.86 -2.69
C ASP A 68 -16.33 0.83 -3.79
N CYS A 69 -17.33 -0.03 -3.74
CA CYS A 69 -17.48 -1.13 -4.71
C CYS A 69 -17.69 -0.65 -6.14
N LYS A 70 -18.11 0.59 -6.33
CA LYS A 70 -18.35 1.13 -7.68
C LYS A 70 -17.09 1.64 -8.34
N SER A 71 -16.13 2.14 -7.57
CA SER A 71 -14.94 2.79 -8.09
C SER A 71 -13.69 1.90 -8.07
N TRP A 72 -13.70 0.79 -7.34
CA TRP A 72 -12.55 -0.06 -7.18
C TRP A 72 -12.73 -1.40 -7.89
N ASN A 73 -11.63 -1.88 -8.48
CA ASN A 73 -11.62 -3.20 -9.09
C ASN A 73 -11.34 -4.25 -8.01
N TRP A 74 -12.42 -4.76 -7.42
CA TRP A 74 -12.34 -5.74 -6.33
C TRP A 74 -11.72 -7.06 -6.76
N GLU A 75 -11.91 -7.44 -8.02
CA GLU A 75 -11.33 -8.67 -8.55
C GLU A 75 -9.80 -8.56 -8.60
N LYS A 76 -9.30 -7.41 -9.02
CA LYS A 76 -7.87 -7.14 -9.04
C LYS A 76 -7.31 -7.12 -7.62
N ILE A 77 -8.02 -6.52 -6.68
CA ILE A 77 -7.59 -6.47 -5.27
C ILE A 77 -7.48 -7.88 -4.72
N ALA A 78 -8.50 -8.71 -4.91
CA ALA A 78 -8.52 -10.09 -4.43
C ALA A 78 -7.39 -10.91 -5.05
N SER A 79 -7.18 -10.80 -6.35
CA SER A 79 -6.10 -11.50 -7.06
C SER A 79 -4.74 -11.07 -6.54
N SER A 80 -4.56 -9.77 -6.31
CA SER A 80 -3.30 -9.21 -5.83
C SER A 80 -2.99 -9.70 -4.42
N VAL A 81 -4.00 -9.77 -3.54
CA VAL A 81 -3.83 -10.31 -2.19
C VAL A 81 -3.36 -11.75 -2.23
N MET A 82 -4.00 -12.58 -3.05
CA MET A 82 -3.62 -13.99 -3.20
C MET A 82 -2.19 -14.14 -3.72
N GLU A 83 -1.84 -13.36 -4.72
CA GLU A 83 -0.51 -13.36 -5.31
C GLU A 83 0.56 -12.97 -4.29
N LEU A 84 0.32 -11.91 -3.55
CA LEU A 84 1.25 -11.46 -2.50
C LEU A 84 1.39 -12.49 -1.38
N LYS A 85 0.31 -13.14 -0.99
CA LYS A 85 0.35 -14.20 0.01
C LYS A 85 1.23 -15.36 -0.44
N GLN A 86 1.08 -15.79 -1.69
CA GLN A 86 1.90 -16.87 -2.25
C GLN A 86 3.36 -16.47 -2.35
N LYS A 87 3.63 -15.29 -2.86
CA LYS A 87 4.98 -14.79 -3.09
C LYS A 87 5.77 -14.65 -1.79
N HIS A 88 5.11 -14.24 -0.71
CA HIS A 88 5.76 -13.97 0.57
C HIS A 88 5.51 -15.03 1.63
N GLY A 89 4.90 -16.15 1.26
CA GLY A 89 4.68 -17.26 2.18
C GLY A 89 3.69 -16.95 3.29
N LEU A 90 2.69 -16.11 3.03
CA LEU A 90 1.71 -15.69 4.02
C LEU A 90 0.40 -16.47 3.93
N ILE A 91 0.42 -17.61 3.25
CA ILE A 91 -0.76 -18.46 3.13
C ILE A 91 -0.92 -19.26 4.42
N SER A 92 -2.09 -19.14 5.02
CA SER A 92 -2.45 -19.95 6.17
C SER A 92 -2.74 -21.37 5.69
N SER A 93 -2.04 -22.33 6.22
CA SER A 93 -2.32 -23.72 5.94
C SER A 93 -3.47 -24.22 6.81
#